data_48474f9d0b079719e3c064108768bf60
#
_entry.id   48474f9d0b079719e3c064108768bf60
#
_cell.length_a   1.000
_cell.length_b   1.000
_cell.length_c   1.000
_cell.angle_alpha   90.00
_cell.angle_beta   90.00
_cell.angle_gamma   90.00
#
_symmetry.space_group_name_H-M   'P 1'
#
loop_
_entity.id
_entity.type
_entity.pdbx_description
1 polymer ?
#
loop_
_entity_poly.entity_id
_entity_poly.type
_entity_poly.pdbx_seq_one_letter_code
_entity_poly.pdbx_strand_id
1 'polypeptide(L)'
;MPVGNGAVGKTTVTRVLDWVSRKKQIDKEVLSNIRKSNNLEFEFVTTQQIFGSTHFNVTLQFLIPPGQKEADGDSTGRSFERVMKIYQPSIHRLDVILFTYDLGKVETFHDLVYWVDGVGTLMNDATHFILLGTHLDQQFENEVSNDEIKGGLEYLRKEIMNIRPNWKGNCTNLEVSCITGENLTILLRYLAGSVIKSRQIMP
;
A
#
# COMPACT_ATOMS: atom_id res chain seq x y z
N MET A 1 3.36 3.79 2.20
CA MET A 1 4.09 3.43 0.96
C MET A 1 3.48 2.17 0.38
N PRO A 2 2.83 2.21 -0.78
CA PRO A 2 2.40 1.00 -1.48
C PRO A 2 3.59 0.33 -2.18
N VAL A 3 3.73 -0.98 -2.00
CA VAL A 3 4.72 -1.84 -2.68
C VAL A 3 4.02 -3.03 -3.32
N GLY A 4 4.63 -3.66 -4.30
CA GLY A 4 4.05 -4.76 -5.08
C GLY A 4 4.43 -4.66 -6.55
N ASN A 5 4.08 -5.66 -7.33
CA ASN A 5 4.42 -5.77 -8.74
C ASN A 5 3.94 -4.60 -9.61
N GLY A 6 4.46 -4.51 -10.83
CA GLY A 6 3.95 -3.58 -11.82
C GLY A 6 2.47 -3.83 -12.13
N ALA A 7 1.68 -2.77 -12.31
CA ALA A 7 0.27 -2.82 -12.70
C ALA A 7 -0.73 -3.43 -11.68
N VAL A 8 -0.32 -3.68 -10.43
CA VAL A 8 -1.26 -4.08 -9.36
C VAL A 8 -2.11 -2.94 -8.79
N GLY A 9 -2.13 -1.76 -9.41
CA GLY A 9 -3.01 -0.66 -9.00
C GLY A 9 -2.45 0.30 -7.94
N LYS A 10 -1.16 0.26 -7.56
CA LYS A 10 -0.57 1.15 -6.54
C LYS A 10 -0.89 2.64 -6.74
N THR A 11 -0.53 3.17 -7.93
CA THR A 11 -0.78 4.58 -8.28
C THR A 11 -2.28 4.86 -8.40
N THR A 12 -3.04 3.92 -8.93
CA THR A 12 -4.50 4.05 -9.09
C THR A 12 -5.18 4.22 -7.74
N VAL A 13 -4.89 3.34 -6.78
CA VAL A 13 -5.45 3.42 -5.42
C VAL A 13 -5.16 4.78 -4.79
N THR A 14 -3.91 5.25 -4.82
CA THR A 14 -3.54 6.51 -4.17
C THR A 14 -4.24 7.72 -4.77
N ARG A 15 -4.40 7.77 -6.10
CA ARG A 15 -5.13 8.85 -6.79
C ARG A 15 -6.62 8.81 -6.50
N VAL A 16 -7.23 7.63 -6.50
CA VAL A 16 -8.65 7.49 -6.20
C VAL A 16 -8.95 7.83 -4.74
N LEU A 17 -8.04 7.54 -3.81
CA LEU A 17 -8.17 7.98 -2.41
C LEU A 17 -8.24 9.51 -2.29
N ASP A 18 -7.53 10.29 -3.12
CA ASP A 18 -7.69 11.75 -3.15
C ASP A 18 -9.10 12.15 -3.59
N TRP A 19 -9.66 11.50 -4.62
CA TRP A 19 -11.04 11.79 -5.04
C TRP A 19 -12.06 11.44 -3.97
N VAL A 20 -11.92 10.26 -3.34
CA VAL A 20 -12.78 9.85 -2.22
C VAL A 20 -12.70 10.83 -1.05
N SER A 21 -11.50 11.29 -0.69
CA SER A 21 -11.30 12.26 0.38
C SER A 21 -12.02 13.59 0.13
N ARG A 22 -12.08 14.00 -1.14
CA ARG A 22 -12.75 15.22 -1.61
C ARG A 22 -14.22 14.99 -2.00
N LYS A 23 -14.77 13.80 -1.77
CA LYS A 23 -16.13 13.40 -2.19
C LYS A 23 -16.39 13.60 -3.68
N LYS A 24 -15.36 13.44 -4.51
CA LYS A 24 -15.48 13.50 -5.96
C LYS A 24 -15.90 12.15 -6.52
N GLN A 25 -16.63 12.20 -7.63
CA GLN A 25 -16.95 10.97 -8.37
C GLN A 25 -15.69 10.37 -9.01
N ILE A 26 -15.63 9.05 -9.02
CA ILE A 26 -14.53 8.33 -9.69
C ILE A 26 -14.72 8.44 -11.20
N ASP A 27 -13.72 9.01 -11.87
CA ASP A 27 -13.70 9.16 -13.31
C ASP A 27 -12.96 7.98 -13.96
N LYS A 28 -13.74 7.08 -14.58
CA LYS A 28 -13.22 5.88 -15.23
C LYS A 28 -12.32 6.18 -16.42
N GLU A 29 -12.56 7.26 -17.14
CA GLU A 29 -11.72 7.66 -18.27
C GLU A 29 -10.34 8.11 -17.79
N VAL A 30 -10.29 8.90 -16.72
CA VAL A 30 -9.02 9.29 -16.10
C VAL A 30 -8.28 8.06 -15.55
N LEU A 31 -9.00 7.09 -14.95
CA LEU A 31 -8.38 5.84 -14.46
C LEU A 31 -7.70 5.06 -15.60
N SER A 32 -8.34 4.94 -16.75
CA SER A 32 -7.79 4.20 -17.90
C SER A 32 -6.49 4.81 -18.44
N ASN A 33 -6.26 6.10 -18.19
CA ASN A 33 -5.07 6.83 -18.62
C ASN A 33 -3.91 6.84 -17.60
N ILE A 34 -4.08 6.20 -16.43
CA ILE A 34 -3.00 6.07 -15.44
C ILE A 34 -1.94 5.11 -15.98
N ARG A 35 -0.77 5.64 -16.27
CA ARG A 35 0.36 4.84 -16.79
C ARG A 35 1.21 4.30 -15.64
N LYS A 36 1.93 3.20 -15.92
CA LYS A 36 2.96 2.67 -15.02
C LYS A 36 4.03 3.74 -14.78
N SER A 37 4.35 3.96 -13.52
CA SER A 37 5.50 4.78 -13.15
C SER A 37 6.77 3.94 -13.13
N ASN A 38 7.83 4.52 -13.66
CA ASN A 38 9.17 3.97 -13.61
C ASN A 38 10.08 4.75 -12.62
N ASN A 39 9.52 5.69 -11.88
CA ASN A 39 10.23 6.50 -10.88
C ASN A 39 9.49 6.45 -9.55
N LEU A 40 10.11 6.97 -8.50
CA LEU A 40 9.40 7.26 -7.26
C LEU A 40 8.41 8.41 -7.50
N GLU A 41 7.14 8.15 -7.25
CA GLU A 41 6.09 9.18 -7.28
C GLU A 41 5.70 9.58 -5.85
N PHE A 42 5.24 10.81 -5.72
CA PHE A 42 4.70 11.35 -4.48
C PHE A 42 3.27 11.80 -4.73
N GLU A 43 2.34 11.32 -3.90
CA GLU A 43 0.95 11.75 -3.90
C GLU A 43 0.55 12.19 -2.50
N PHE A 44 -0.34 13.17 -2.41
CA PHE A 44 -0.81 13.72 -1.13
C PHE A 44 -2.33 13.63 -1.07
N VAL A 45 -2.84 13.05 0.00
CA VAL A 45 -4.27 12.92 0.26
C VAL A 45 -4.58 13.55 1.62
N THR A 46 -5.38 14.61 1.61
CA THR A 46 -5.84 15.25 2.86
C THR A 46 -7.24 14.80 3.20
N THR A 47 -7.46 14.37 4.43
CA THR A 47 -8.76 13.89 4.90
C THR A 47 -9.05 14.40 6.31
N GLN A 48 -10.35 14.59 6.60
CA GLN A 48 -10.83 14.85 7.94
C GLN A 48 -11.36 13.54 8.53
N GLN A 49 -10.90 13.19 9.72
CA GLN A 49 -11.32 11.98 10.41
C GLN A 49 -11.73 12.31 11.84
N ILE A 50 -12.72 11.57 12.33
CA ILE A 50 -13.21 11.70 13.69
C ILE A 50 -12.93 10.38 14.40
N PHE A 51 -12.18 10.45 15.49
CA PHE A 51 -11.91 9.33 16.37
C PHE A 51 -12.35 9.68 17.78
N GLY A 52 -13.38 8.97 18.29
CA GLY A 52 -14.05 9.38 19.53
C GLY A 52 -14.71 10.76 19.35
N SER A 53 -14.34 11.70 20.21
CA SER A 53 -14.77 13.12 20.15
C SER A 53 -13.76 14.05 19.45
N THR A 54 -12.64 13.53 19.01
CA THR A 54 -11.54 14.36 18.47
C THR A 54 -11.57 14.37 16.93
N HIS A 55 -11.49 15.58 16.37
CA HIS A 55 -11.39 15.82 14.94
C HIS A 55 -9.93 15.97 14.53
N PHE A 56 -9.52 15.21 13.52
CA PHE A 56 -8.15 15.24 12.97
C PHE A 56 -8.18 15.67 11.50
N ASN A 57 -7.32 16.62 11.15
CA ASN A 57 -6.95 16.88 9.76
C ASN A 57 -5.66 16.11 9.48
N VAL A 58 -5.74 15.09 8.62
CA VAL A 58 -4.61 14.21 8.31
C VAL A 58 -4.23 14.39 6.86
N THR A 59 -2.97 14.71 6.61
CA THR A 59 -2.38 14.65 5.26
C THR A 59 -1.51 13.41 5.15
N LEU A 60 -1.94 12.48 4.32
CA LEU A 60 -1.19 11.28 3.98
C LEU A 60 -0.25 11.60 2.82
N GLN A 61 1.04 11.38 3.01
CA GLN A 61 2.03 11.42 1.94
C GLN A 61 2.29 9.98 1.48
N PHE A 62 2.00 9.70 0.23
CA PHE A 62 2.31 8.42 -0.38
C PHE A 62 3.63 8.51 -1.13
N LEU A 63 4.53 7.57 -0.86
CA LEU A 63 5.71 7.29 -1.65
C LEU A 63 5.40 6.04 -2.47
N ILE A 64 5.36 6.17 -3.78
CA ILE A 64 4.94 5.10 -4.71
C ILE A 64 6.16 4.69 -5.53
N PRO A 65 6.89 3.64 -5.12
CA PRO A 65 8.02 3.16 -5.87
C PRO A 65 7.60 2.38 -7.13
N PRO A 66 8.48 2.25 -8.13
CA PRO A 66 8.22 1.39 -9.28
C PRO A 66 7.97 -0.06 -8.83
N GLY A 67 7.16 -0.78 -9.59
CA GLY A 67 6.84 -2.18 -9.33
C GLY A 67 7.68 -3.17 -10.14
N GLN A 68 8.78 -2.72 -10.74
CA GLN A 68 9.75 -3.57 -11.44
C GLN A 68 10.82 -4.07 -10.48
N LYS A 69 11.07 -5.37 -10.51
CA LYS A 69 12.21 -6.02 -9.83
C LYS A 69 13.47 -5.86 -10.68
N GLU A 70 14.64 -5.85 -10.06
CA GLU A 70 15.92 -5.76 -10.79
C GLU A 70 16.13 -6.95 -11.75
N ALA A 71 15.60 -8.13 -11.37
CA ALA A 71 15.66 -9.36 -12.16
C ALA A 71 14.88 -9.33 -13.48
N ASP A 72 13.95 -8.39 -13.65
CA ASP A 72 13.10 -8.29 -14.85
C ASP A 72 13.86 -7.74 -16.08
N GLY A 73 15.18 -7.58 -15.99
CA GLY A 73 16.06 -7.26 -17.13
C GLY A 73 15.87 -5.86 -17.71
N ASP A 74 15.23 -4.96 -16.99
CA ASP A 74 15.11 -3.56 -17.42
C ASP A 74 16.45 -2.84 -17.31
N SER A 75 17.14 -2.72 -18.45
CA SER A 75 18.41 -1.98 -18.59
C SER A 75 18.25 -0.47 -18.33
N THR A 76 17.02 0.04 -18.16
CA THR A 76 16.76 1.48 -17.97
C THR A 76 17.07 1.98 -16.56
N GLY A 77 17.42 1.08 -15.65
CA GLY A 77 17.88 1.47 -14.31
C GLY A 77 16.80 1.89 -13.33
N ARG A 78 15.55 1.54 -13.57
CA ARG A 78 14.36 2.01 -12.83
C ARG A 78 13.69 0.92 -11.98
N SER A 79 14.46 -0.05 -11.50
CA SER A 79 13.95 -1.06 -10.56
C SER A 79 13.68 -0.45 -9.19
N PHE A 80 12.86 -1.15 -8.41
CA PHE A 80 12.58 -0.78 -7.02
C PHE A 80 13.86 -0.58 -6.22
N GLU A 81 14.81 -1.51 -6.28
CA GLU A 81 16.05 -1.51 -5.51
C GLU A 81 16.91 -0.28 -5.83
N ARG A 82 17.05 0.04 -7.12
CA ARG A 82 17.83 1.21 -7.55
C ARG A 82 17.21 2.52 -7.11
N VAL A 83 15.88 2.62 -7.24
CA VAL A 83 15.15 3.80 -6.78
C VAL A 83 15.24 3.93 -5.26
N MET A 84 15.04 2.83 -4.52
CA MET A 84 15.12 2.86 -3.06
C MET A 84 16.53 3.14 -2.58
N LYS A 85 17.56 2.65 -3.23
CA LYS A 85 18.97 2.97 -2.89
C LYS A 85 19.25 4.49 -2.92
N ILE A 86 18.60 5.21 -3.84
CA ILE A 86 18.75 6.67 -3.96
C ILE A 86 17.95 7.39 -2.86
N TYR A 87 16.72 6.97 -2.61
CA TYR A 87 15.78 7.73 -1.77
C TYR A 87 15.74 7.26 -0.31
N GLN A 88 16.17 6.03 0.00
CA GLN A 88 16.19 5.48 1.35
C GLN A 88 16.83 6.42 2.39
N PRO A 89 17.97 7.10 2.13
CA PRO A 89 18.55 8.02 3.10
C PRO A 89 17.65 9.20 3.48
N SER A 90 16.69 9.54 2.60
CA SER A 90 15.73 10.64 2.81
C SER A 90 14.41 10.17 3.43
N ILE A 91 14.19 8.86 3.55
CA ILE A 91 12.99 8.28 4.15
C ILE A 91 13.26 8.03 5.63
N HIS A 92 12.88 8.98 6.47
CA HIS A 92 13.14 8.88 7.91
C HIS A 92 12.13 8.02 8.65
N ARG A 93 10.91 7.85 8.10
CA ARG A 93 9.84 7.11 8.76
C ARG A 93 8.77 6.66 7.76
N LEU A 94 8.32 5.42 7.90
CA LEU A 94 7.12 4.91 7.28
C LEU A 94 6.09 4.55 8.35
N ASP A 95 4.94 5.20 8.34
CA ASP A 95 3.84 4.91 9.27
C ASP A 95 3.05 3.68 8.81
N VAL A 96 2.86 3.51 7.49
CA VAL A 96 2.10 2.40 6.89
C VAL A 96 2.77 1.92 5.62
N ILE A 97 2.86 0.59 5.45
CA ILE A 97 3.23 -0.08 4.19
C ILE A 97 2.02 -0.85 3.68
N LEU A 98 1.70 -0.69 2.39
CA LEU A 98 0.65 -1.41 1.69
C LEU A 98 1.30 -2.46 0.79
N PHE A 99 1.23 -3.73 1.17
CA PHE A 99 1.59 -4.84 0.29
C PHE A 99 0.47 -5.07 -0.70
N THR A 100 0.64 -4.54 -1.91
CA THR A 100 -0.43 -4.45 -2.91
C THR A 100 -0.32 -5.58 -3.93
N TYR A 101 -1.41 -6.30 -4.15
CA TYR A 101 -1.53 -7.39 -5.11
C TYR A 101 -2.84 -7.28 -5.89
N ASP A 102 -2.91 -7.97 -7.02
CA ASP A 102 -4.09 -8.07 -7.87
C ASP A 102 -4.85 -9.35 -7.50
N LEU A 103 -6.12 -9.25 -7.09
CA LEU A 103 -6.94 -10.38 -6.68
C LEU A 103 -7.06 -11.46 -7.77
N GLY A 104 -7.04 -11.07 -9.04
CA GLY A 104 -7.10 -11.98 -10.17
C GLY A 104 -5.76 -12.52 -10.65
N LYS A 105 -4.65 -12.20 -9.94
CA LYS A 105 -3.30 -12.61 -10.34
C LYS A 105 -2.53 -13.14 -9.13
N VAL A 106 -2.73 -14.40 -8.86
CA VAL A 106 -2.15 -15.11 -7.70
C VAL A 106 -0.62 -14.97 -7.63
N GLU A 107 0.06 -14.89 -8.77
CA GLU A 107 1.50 -14.66 -8.82
C GLU A 107 1.90 -13.32 -8.17
N THR A 108 1.06 -12.27 -8.26
CA THR A 108 1.34 -10.97 -7.63
C THR A 108 1.23 -11.04 -6.11
N PHE A 109 0.41 -11.96 -5.58
CA PHE A 109 0.31 -12.25 -4.17
C PHE A 109 1.54 -13.03 -3.67
N HIS A 110 1.95 -14.08 -4.37
CA HIS A 110 3.12 -14.86 -4.02
C HIS A 110 4.42 -14.03 -4.07
N ASP A 111 4.49 -13.08 -4.96
CA ASP A 111 5.60 -12.15 -5.10
C ASP A 111 5.76 -11.17 -3.91
N LEU A 112 4.76 -11.08 -3.00
CA LEU A 112 4.84 -10.18 -1.84
C LEU A 112 6.02 -10.52 -0.92
N VAL A 113 6.48 -11.77 -0.89
CA VAL A 113 7.69 -12.21 -0.16
C VAL A 113 8.90 -11.33 -0.52
N TYR A 114 9.12 -11.13 -1.80
CA TYR A 114 10.19 -10.27 -2.31
C TYR A 114 10.10 -8.83 -1.80
N TRP A 115 8.87 -8.29 -1.73
CA TRP A 115 8.65 -6.91 -1.30
C TRP A 115 8.87 -6.72 0.20
N VAL A 116 8.65 -7.77 1.01
CA VAL A 116 8.93 -7.72 2.46
C VAL A 116 10.42 -7.47 2.71
N ASP A 117 11.29 -8.21 2.03
CA ASP A 117 12.75 -8.04 2.14
C ASP A 117 13.16 -6.62 1.70
N GLY A 118 12.60 -6.15 0.59
CA GLY A 118 12.93 -4.85 0.03
C GLY A 118 12.57 -3.65 0.92
N VAL A 119 11.54 -3.79 1.79
CA VAL A 119 11.13 -2.69 2.69
C VAL A 119 11.62 -2.87 4.11
N GLY A 120 12.25 -4.00 4.45
CA GLY A 120 12.63 -4.34 5.82
C GLY A 120 13.47 -3.29 6.54
N THR A 121 14.39 -2.65 5.82
CA THR A 121 15.26 -1.59 6.36
C THR A 121 14.54 -0.26 6.58
N LEU A 122 13.38 -0.05 5.97
CA LEU A 122 12.59 1.19 6.04
C LEU A 122 11.57 1.18 7.17
N MET A 123 11.28 -0.01 7.74
CA MET A 123 10.33 -0.19 8.82
C MET A 123 10.88 0.34 10.15
N ASN A 124 9.97 0.77 11.00
CA ASN A 124 10.23 0.97 12.43
C ASN A 124 9.25 0.11 13.27
N ASP A 125 9.44 0.08 14.57
CA ASP A 125 8.64 -0.78 15.46
C ASP A 125 7.14 -0.42 15.50
N ALA A 126 6.77 0.78 15.06
CA ALA A 126 5.38 1.25 15.01
C ALA A 126 4.77 1.22 13.59
N THR A 127 5.50 0.77 12.57
CA THR A 127 4.99 0.69 11.20
C THR A 127 3.82 -0.29 11.11
N HIS A 128 2.70 0.14 10.55
CA HIS A 128 1.54 -0.70 10.28
C HIS A 128 1.63 -1.31 8.86
N PHE A 129 1.03 -2.48 8.68
CA PHE A 129 1.01 -3.19 7.40
C PHE A 129 -0.42 -3.49 6.97
N ILE A 130 -0.68 -3.30 5.69
CA ILE A 130 -1.94 -3.69 5.06
C ILE A 130 -1.61 -4.59 3.86
N LEU A 131 -2.16 -5.78 3.86
CA LEU A 131 -2.23 -6.64 2.69
C LEU A 131 -3.41 -6.14 1.86
N LEU A 132 -3.12 -5.50 0.72
CA LEU A 132 -4.11 -4.77 -0.07
C LEU A 132 -4.40 -5.46 -1.39
N GLY A 133 -5.54 -6.15 -1.47
CA GLY A 133 -6.08 -6.72 -2.71
C GLY A 133 -6.77 -5.63 -3.54
N THR A 134 -6.49 -5.60 -4.84
CA THR A 134 -7.10 -4.66 -5.79
C THR A 134 -7.97 -5.40 -6.79
N HIS A 135 -8.76 -4.69 -7.60
CA HIS A 135 -9.68 -5.23 -8.61
C HIS A 135 -10.85 -6.05 -8.04
N LEU A 136 -11.31 -5.73 -6.83
CA LEU A 136 -12.45 -6.39 -6.16
C LEU A 136 -13.76 -6.39 -6.99
N ASP A 137 -13.88 -5.47 -7.95
CA ASP A 137 -15.03 -5.37 -8.87
C ASP A 137 -15.05 -6.43 -9.98
N GLN A 138 -13.98 -7.21 -10.14
CA GLN A 138 -13.85 -8.20 -11.19
C GLN A 138 -14.14 -9.60 -10.64
N GLN A 139 -14.68 -10.46 -11.50
CA GLN A 139 -14.82 -11.90 -11.22
C GLN A 139 -13.67 -12.63 -11.89
N PHE A 140 -12.99 -13.47 -11.14
CA PHE A 140 -11.84 -14.22 -11.65
C PHE A 140 -12.09 -15.72 -11.51
N GLU A 141 -11.58 -16.50 -12.45
CA GLU A 141 -11.60 -17.97 -12.37
C GLU A 141 -10.61 -18.51 -11.33
N ASN A 142 -9.48 -17.79 -11.14
CA ASN A 142 -8.42 -18.11 -10.21
C ASN A 142 -8.10 -16.88 -9.37
N GLU A 143 -8.94 -16.60 -8.39
CA GLU A 143 -8.68 -15.50 -7.44
C GLU A 143 -7.87 -15.99 -6.24
N VAL A 144 -7.18 -15.05 -5.58
CA VAL A 144 -6.48 -15.32 -4.33
C VAL A 144 -7.53 -15.70 -3.26
N SER A 145 -7.45 -16.91 -2.75
CA SER A 145 -8.42 -17.43 -1.80
C SER A 145 -8.27 -16.81 -0.40
N ASN A 146 -9.35 -16.82 0.37
CA ASN A 146 -9.34 -16.36 1.76
C ASN A 146 -8.31 -17.10 2.64
N ASP A 147 -8.03 -18.37 2.37
CA ASP A 147 -7.05 -19.15 3.13
C ASP A 147 -5.61 -18.74 2.76
N GLU A 148 -5.34 -18.44 1.49
CA GLU A 148 -4.07 -17.86 1.08
C GLU A 148 -3.84 -16.48 1.70
N ILE A 149 -4.88 -15.63 1.76
CA ILE A 149 -4.79 -14.31 2.41
C ILE A 149 -4.47 -14.46 3.90
N LYS A 150 -5.11 -15.37 4.61
CA LYS A 150 -4.82 -15.65 6.03
C LYS A 150 -3.38 -16.14 6.20
N GLY A 151 -2.97 -17.13 5.41
CA GLY A 151 -1.60 -17.62 5.40
C GLY A 151 -0.57 -16.52 5.10
N GLY A 152 -0.86 -15.66 4.14
CA GLY A 152 -0.04 -14.50 3.80
C GLY A 152 0.10 -13.49 4.94
N LEU A 153 -0.99 -13.20 5.66
CA LEU A 153 -0.94 -12.34 6.85
C LEU A 153 -0.08 -12.93 7.97
N GLU A 154 -0.19 -14.24 8.23
CA GLU A 154 0.63 -14.93 9.23
C GLU A 154 2.10 -14.92 8.83
N TYR A 155 2.38 -15.21 7.56
CA TYR A 155 3.72 -15.15 7.00
C TYR A 155 4.33 -13.75 7.14
N LEU A 156 3.62 -12.70 6.66
CA LEU A 156 4.07 -11.31 6.77
C LEU A 156 4.38 -10.92 8.21
N ARG A 157 3.49 -11.27 9.14
CA ARG A 157 3.69 -10.99 10.57
C ARG A 157 4.95 -11.64 11.11
N LYS A 158 5.18 -12.90 10.75
CA LYS A 158 6.38 -13.66 11.16
C LYS A 158 7.65 -13.01 10.61
N GLU A 159 7.68 -12.70 9.31
CA GLU A 159 8.86 -12.08 8.68
C GLU A 159 9.15 -10.67 9.24
N ILE A 160 8.11 -9.87 9.46
CA ILE A 160 8.24 -8.57 10.09
C ILE A 160 8.85 -8.70 11.50
N MET A 161 8.37 -9.67 12.30
CA MET A 161 8.90 -9.91 13.65
C MET A 161 10.33 -10.43 13.62
N ASN A 162 10.72 -11.20 12.59
CA ASN A 162 12.11 -11.63 12.40
C ASN A 162 13.03 -10.41 12.14
N ILE A 163 12.58 -9.46 11.32
CA ILE A 163 13.34 -8.25 10.99
C ILE A 163 13.31 -7.24 12.15
N ARG A 164 12.19 -7.13 12.85
CA ARG A 164 11.90 -6.18 13.93
C ARG A 164 11.27 -6.88 15.14
N PRO A 165 12.08 -7.50 16.02
CA PRO A 165 11.56 -8.27 17.17
C PRO A 165 10.70 -7.44 18.14
N ASN A 166 10.89 -6.12 18.19
CA ASN A 166 10.12 -5.21 19.04
C ASN A 166 8.93 -4.57 18.33
N TRP A 167 8.56 -5.06 17.14
CA TRP A 167 7.45 -4.51 16.36
C TRP A 167 6.12 -4.56 17.14
N LYS A 168 5.43 -3.42 17.17
CA LYS A 168 4.16 -3.18 17.87
C LYS A 168 3.06 -2.68 16.92
N GLY A 169 3.36 -2.63 15.62
CA GLY A 169 2.39 -2.23 14.61
C GLY A 169 1.23 -3.21 14.49
N ASN A 170 0.36 -2.98 13.54
CA ASN A 170 -0.74 -3.88 13.19
C ASN A 170 -0.57 -4.40 11.77
N CYS A 171 -1.05 -5.61 11.53
CA CYS A 171 -1.11 -6.23 10.20
C CYS A 171 -2.56 -6.65 9.92
N THR A 172 -3.13 -6.18 8.81
CA THR A 172 -4.49 -6.50 8.40
C THR A 172 -4.56 -6.68 6.90
N ASN A 173 -5.67 -7.27 6.39
CA ASN A 173 -5.99 -7.27 4.98
C ASN A 173 -7.16 -6.34 4.68
N LEU A 174 -7.22 -5.86 3.46
CA LEU A 174 -8.33 -5.14 2.90
C LEU A 174 -8.34 -5.32 1.38
N GLU A 175 -9.53 -5.50 0.82
CA GLU A 175 -9.73 -5.60 -0.62
C GLU A 175 -10.51 -4.39 -1.11
N VAL A 176 -10.12 -3.84 -2.26
CA VAL A 176 -10.70 -2.60 -2.77
C VAL A 176 -10.96 -2.64 -4.27
N SER A 177 -11.96 -1.88 -4.70
CA SER A 177 -12.14 -1.54 -6.10
C SER A 177 -11.94 -0.05 -6.35
N CYS A 178 -11.02 0.27 -7.24
CA CYS A 178 -10.84 1.64 -7.72
C CYS A 178 -11.92 2.09 -8.71
N ILE A 179 -12.67 1.14 -9.30
CA ILE A 179 -13.71 1.43 -10.30
C ILE A 179 -15.04 1.72 -9.63
N THR A 180 -15.42 0.90 -8.62
CA THR A 180 -16.68 1.06 -7.89
C THR A 180 -16.56 1.96 -6.66
N GLY A 181 -15.34 2.14 -6.15
CA GLY A 181 -15.09 2.84 -4.90
C GLY A 181 -15.25 1.97 -3.66
N GLU A 182 -15.52 0.69 -3.84
CA GLU A 182 -15.75 -0.25 -2.75
C GLU A 182 -14.55 -0.30 -1.81
N ASN A 183 -14.83 -0.24 -0.51
CA ASN A 183 -13.88 -0.26 0.60
C ASN A 183 -12.82 0.88 0.62
N LEU A 184 -12.81 1.80 -0.35
CA LEU A 184 -11.83 2.90 -0.37
C LEU A 184 -12.00 3.88 0.81
N THR A 185 -13.24 4.15 1.24
CA THR A 185 -13.48 4.97 2.45
C THR A 185 -12.97 4.28 3.71
N ILE A 186 -13.10 2.95 3.79
CA ILE A 186 -12.58 2.14 4.88
C ILE A 186 -11.05 2.19 4.88
N LEU A 187 -10.42 2.00 3.72
CA LEU A 187 -8.96 2.10 3.55
C LEU A 187 -8.45 3.49 3.99
N LEU A 188 -9.08 4.56 3.52
CA LEU A 188 -8.70 5.93 3.87
C LEU A 188 -8.76 6.17 5.39
N ARG A 189 -9.85 5.73 6.04
CA ARG A 189 -10.01 5.83 7.49
C ARG A 189 -8.97 5.01 8.23
N TYR A 190 -8.68 3.80 7.77
CA TYR A 190 -7.68 2.93 8.37
C TYR A 190 -6.28 3.53 8.27
N LEU A 191 -5.91 4.07 7.10
CA LEU A 191 -4.62 4.75 6.88
C LEU A 191 -4.45 5.95 7.81
N ALA A 192 -5.45 6.81 7.89
CA ALA A 192 -5.41 7.98 8.76
C ALA A 192 -5.29 7.57 10.24
N GLY A 193 -6.08 6.58 10.69
CA GLY A 193 -6.04 6.04 12.05
C GLY A 193 -4.68 5.41 12.38
N SER A 194 -4.10 4.67 11.44
CA SER A 194 -2.78 4.07 11.61
C SER A 194 -1.68 5.12 11.77
N VAL A 195 -1.71 6.20 10.96
CA VAL A 195 -0.77 7.32 11.08
C VAL A 195 -0.90 8.03 12.43
N ILE A 196 -2.13 8.30 12.87
CA ILE A 196 -2.38 8.95 14.16
C ILE A 196 -1.86 8.06 15.30
N LYS A 197 -2.14 6.76 15.25
CA LYS A 197 -1.71 5.79 16.26
C LYS A 197 -0.19 5.61 16.28
N SER A 198 0.45 5.47 15.11
CA SER A 198 1.89 5.28 15.00
C SER A 198 2.67 6.49 15.53
N ARG A 199 2.09 7.68 15.48
CA ARG A 199 2.66 8.92 16.01
C ARG A 199 2.30 9.19 17.47
N GLN A 200 1.57 8.29 18.12
CA GLN A 200 1.12 8.44 19.51
C GLN A 200 0.36 9.75 19.77
N ILE A 201 -0.41 10.20 18.79
CA ILE A 201 -1.22 11.43 18.88
C ILE A 201 -2.58 11.15 19.55
N MET A 202 -2.97 9.88 19.66
CA MET A 202 -4.14 9.49 20.44
C MET A 202 -3.78 9.35 21.93
N PRO A 203 -4.61 9.91 22.81
CA PRO A 203 -4.49 9.68 24.26
C PRO A 203 -4.77 8.23 24.62
#